data_7e5bb6b898f866527aface3a571c55ba
#
_entry.id   7e5bb6b898f866527aface3a571c55ba
#
_cell.length_a   1.000
_cell.length_b   1.000
_cell.length_c   1.000
_cell.angle_alpha   90.00
_cell.angle_beta   90.00
_cell.angle_gamma   90.00
#
_symmetry.space_group_name_H-M   'P 1'
#
loop_
_entity.id
_entity.type
_entity.pdbx_description
1 polymer ?
#
loop_
_entity_poly.entity_id
_entity_poly.type
_entity_poly.pdbx_seq_one_letter_code
_entity_poly.pdbx_strand_id
1 'polypeptide(L)'
;MPKRILFSPIGSTDPIKYFHDGSMLHICRQYKPDTVILYMSKEITQRHRHDNRYIRTIELLEESINHHFDIRVIEDIEFKDVQKYDIYYQLFHDIIKDISGNMDKDDELIVNMASGTPAMKSALLILATLAEYSFTPIQVNSPLNRMNVTYENRNEYDVVSNWQLNKDNKLYSANRCEEVKCMNLIRLLKLETMKKHILTYNYNSALQLISEINGGVSKDIYTMLELANARLNLDFKKVNSLIKDNELNIAPLKNDEITIMSEYICVLETKLKKQAYIDVIYGISHLIDDLSKYVLIKISKAKLDYVLNQKINNVIEFGENIKNISIYNIVNLKDELFNINSLRDVLSDIKNILMILDNNIKDSDWNVYDNINNRIIKMLEC
;
A
#
# COMPACT_ATOMS: atom_id res chain seq x y z
N MET A 1 -22.37 24.61 12.93
CA MET A 1 -22.63 23.13 12.97
C MET A 1 -21.84 22.51 11.85
N PRO A 2 -21.29 21.31 12.01
CA PRO A 2 -20.62 20.62 10.92
C PRO A 2 -21.60 20.42 9.76
N LYS A 3 -21.15 20.70 8.54
CA LYS A 3 -21.95 20.55 7.33
C LYS A 3 -21.75 19.19 6.70
N ARG A 4 -22.79 18.65 6.09
CA ARG A 4 -22.73 17.47 5.24
C ARG A 4 -22.78 17.88 3.78
N ILE A 5 -21.83 17.41 3.02
CA ILE A 5 -21.73 17.67 1.59
C ILE A 5 -21.88 16.34 0.86
N LEU A 6 -22.78 16.25 -0.10
CA LEU A 6 -22.92 15.09 -0.97
C LEU A 6 -22.29 15.40 -2.33
N PHE A 7 -21.33 14.60 -2.76
CA PHE A 7 -20.91 14.53 -4.16
C PHE A 7 -21.56 13.33 -4.85
N SER A 8 -22.28 13.56 -5.92
CA SER A 8 -23.00 12.52 -6.64
C SER A 8 -22.86 12.64 -8.15
N PRO A 9 -22.13 11.75 -8.83
CA PRO A 9 -22.33 11.52 -10.24
C PRO A 9 -23.77 11.10 -10.50
N ILE A 10 -24.36 11.56 -11.59
CA ILE A 10 -25.74 11.23 -11.97
C ILE A 10 -25.74 10.11 -13.01
N GLY A 11 -26.61 9.14 -12.83
CA GLY A 11 -26.76 8.02 -13.74
C GLY A 11 -28.19 7.87 -14.29
N SER A 12 -28.36 6.84 -15.11
CA SER A 12 -29.64 6.56 -15.78
C SER A 12 -30.76 6.09 -14.83
N THR A 13 -30.45 5.82 -13.56
CA THR A 13 -31.42 5.42 -12.55
C THR A 13 -31.89 6.59 -11.68
N ASP A 14 -31.27 7.75 -11.79
CA ASP A 14 -31.69 8.96 -11.11
C ASP A 14 -32.69 9.76 -11.94
N PRO A 15 -33.55 10.57 -11.31
CA PRO A 15 -33.77 10.68 -9.86
C PRO A 15 -34.71 9.61 -9.30
N ILE A 16 -35.69 9.14 -10.06
CA ILE A 16 -36.67 8.11 -9.66
C ILE A 16 -36.80 7.09 -10.78
N LYS A 17 -36.75 5.81 -10.40
CA LYS A 17 -36.90 4.71 -11.35
C LYS A 17 -37.69 3.57 -10.74
N TYR A 18 -38.63 3.00 -11.53
CA TYR A 18 -39.56 1.96 -11.10
C TYR A 18 -40.30 2.33 -9.80
N PHE A 19 -40.66 3.61 -9.70
CA PHE A 19 -41.34 4.16 -8.51
C PHE A 19 -40.53 4.03 -7.22
N HIS A 20 -39.20 4.10 -7.31
CA HIS A 20 -38.27 4.16 -6.19
C HIS A 20 -37.21 5.25 -6.41
N ASP A 21 -36.73 5.83 -5.33
CA ASP A 21 -35.61 6.76 -5.37
C ASP A 21 -34.42 6.12 -6.10
N GLY A 22 -33.84 6.86 -7.04
CA GLY A 22 -32.47 6.61 -7.49
C GLY A 22 -31.48 6.86 -6.37
N SER A 23 -30.22 6.46 -6.56
CA SER A 23 -29.23 6.53 -5.47
C SER A 23 -28.99 7.93 -4.95
N MET A 24 -28.91 8.93 -5.83
CA MET A 24 -28.72 10.33 -5.45
C MET A 24 -29.86 10.81 -4.54
N LEU A 25 -31.12 10.63 -4.97
CA LEU A 25 -32.28 11.08 -4.23
C LEU A 25 -32.42 10.33 -2.89
N HIS A 26 -32.11 9.01 -2.89
CA HIS A 26 -32.18 8.20 -1.68
C HIS A 26 -31.16 8.63 -0.62
N ILE A 27 -29.92 8.97 -1.04
CA ILE A 27 -28.90 9.50 -0.14
C ILE A 27 -29.33 10.87 0.41
N CYS A 28 -29.88 11.77 -0.43
CA CYS A 28 -30.43 13.05 0.03
C CYS A 28 -31.51 12.85 1.11
N ARG A 29 -32.41 11.90 0.90
CA ARG A 29 -33.49 11.57 1.86
C ARG A 29 -32.96 11.06 3.21
N GLN A 30 -31.95 10.17 3.18
CA GLN A 30 -31.47 9.47 4.38
C GLN A 30 -30.46 10.30 5.17
N TYR A 31 -29.52 10.98 4.47
CA TYR A 31 -28.42 11.70 5.10
C TYR A 31 -28.69 13.19 5.27
N LYS A 32 -29.65 13.75 4.53
CA LYS A 32 -30.02 15.17 4.56
C LYS A 32 -28.79 16.08 4.50
N PRO A 33 -27.97 16.01 3.42
CA PRO A 33 -26.81 16.87 3.28
C PRO A 33 -27.22 18.35 3.17
N ASP A 34 -26.39 19.26 3.67
CA ASP A 34 -26.60 20.71 3.54
C ASP A 34 -26.33 21.17 2.10
N THR A 35 -25.31 20.58 1.46
CA THR A 35 -24.93 20.87 0.07
C THR A 35 -24.95 19.59 -0.76
N VAL A 36 -25.53 19.67 -1.96
CA VAL A 36 -25.60 18.58 -2.93
C VAL A 36 -24.90 19.00 -4.22
N ILE A 37 -23.79 18.35 -4.52
CA ILE A 37 -22.98 18.59 -5.73
C ILE A 37 -23.26 17.48 -6.72
N LEU A 38 -23.93 17.82 -7.83
CA LEU A 38 -24.33 16.90 -8.89
C LEU A 38 -23.32 16.98 -10.06
N TYR A 39 -22.68 15.87 -10.38
CA TYR A 39 -21.88 15.77 -11.60
C TYR A 39 -22.75 15.19 -12.73
N MET A 40 -22.87 15.93 -13.82
CA MET A 40 -23.71 15.58 -14.97
C MET A 40 -22.85 15.45 -16.25
N SER A 41 -22.75 14.23 -16.77
CA SER A 41 -22.17 14.01 -18.10
C SER A 41 -23.04 14.65 -19.19
N LYS A 42 -22.51 14.81 -20.41
CA LYS A 42 -23.20 15.43 -21.53
C LYS A 42 -24.62 14.92 -21.75
N GLU A 43 -24.81 13.60 -21.76
CA GLU A 43 -26.14 13.00 -21.94
C GLU A 43 -27.09 13.35 -20.80
N ILE A 44 -26.60 13.28 -19.56
CA ILE A 44 -27.35 13.63 -18.36
C ILE A 44 -27.71 15.12 -18.35
N THR A 45 -26.78 16.01 -18.71
CA THR A 45 -27.01 17.45 -18.86
C THR A 45 -28.09 17.74 -19.90
N GLN A 46 -28.10 17.07 -21.04
CA GLN A 46 -29.15 17.23 -22.06
C GLN A 46 -30.53 16.85 -21.51
N ARG A 47 -30.65 15.75 -20.79
CA ARG A 47 -31.89 15.33 -20.14
C ARG A 47 -32.33 16.35 -19.08
N HIS A 48 -31.39 16.84 -18.28
CA HIS A 48 -31.66 17.84 -17.26
C HIS A 48 -32.20 19.14 -17.85
N ARG A 49 -31.58 19.64 -18.91
CA ARG A 49 -31.99 20.85 -19.59
C ARG A 49 -33.37 20.76 -20.28
N HIS A 50 -33.83 19.54 -20.58
CA HIS A 50 -35.13 19.29 -21.19
C HIS A 50 -36.29 19.44 -20.19
N ASP A 51 -36.14 18.91 -18.96
CA ASP A 51 -37.26 18.79 -18.00
C ASP A 51 -36.91 19.11 -16.54
N ASN A 52 -35.67 19.54 -16.29
CA ASN A 52 -35.17 19.89 -14.95
C ASN A 52 -35.34 18.78 -13.90
N ARG A 53 -35.39 17.50 -14.37
CA ARG A 53 -35.79 16.35 -13.54
C ARG A 53 -35.00 16.19 -12.25
N TYR A 54 -33.69 16.43 -12.26
CA TYR A 54 -32.85 16.16 -11.08
C TYR A 54 -33.04 17.21 -10.02
N ILE A 55 -32.95 18.50 -10.33
CA ILE A 55 -33.14 19.59 -9.37
C ILE A 55 -34.60 19.62 -8.90
N ARG A 56 -35.57 19.54 -9.82
CA ARG A 56 -36.98 19.60 -9.47
C ARG A 56 -37.38 18.47 -8.50
N THR A 57 -36.80 17.26 -8.65
CA THR A 57 -37.10 16.16 -7.73
C THR A 57 -36.46 16.39 -6.36
N ILE A 58 -35.28 17.00 -6.29
CA ILE A 58 -34.66 17.38 -5.00
C ILE A 58 -35.51 18.46 -4.31
N GLU A 59 -36.01 19.47 -5.04
CA GLU A 59 -36.92 20.50 -4.50
C GLU A 59 -38.22 19.89 -3.91
N LEU A 60 -38.83 18.91 -4.59
CA LEU A 60 -39.98 18.19 -4.08
C LEU A 60 -39.64 17.38 -2.81
N LEU A 61 -38.42 16.81 -2.73
CA LEU A 61 -37.94 16.15 -1.53
C LEU A 61 -37.75 17.17 -0.40
N GLU A 62 -37.17 18.34 -0.67
CA GLU A 62 -36.98 19.46 0.28
C GLU A 62 -38.29 19.85 0.95
N GLU A 63 -39.35 20.08 0.14
CA GLU A 63 -40.68 20.36 0.59
C GLU A 63 -41.24 19.23 1.48
N SER A 64 -41.02 17.97 1.10
CA SER A 64 -41.54 16.78 1.76
C SER A 64 -40.93 16.51 3.12
N ILE A 65 -39.63 16.78 3.30
CA ILE A 65 -38.90 16.47 4.53
C ILE A 65 -38.57 17.70 5.36
N ASN A 66 -38.98 18.90 4.92
CA ASN A 66 -38.70 20.20 5.51
C ASN A 66 -37.21 20.40 5.80
N HIS A 67 -36.37 20.19 4.77
CA HIS A 67 -34.92 20.34 4.85
C HIS A 67 -34.41 21.00 3.55
N HIS A 68 -33.60 22.05 3.69
CA HIS A 68 -33.07 22.81 2.54
C HIS A 68 -31.76 22.20 2.04
N PHE A 69 -31.61 22.09 0.69
CA PHE A 69 -30.40 21.65 0.01
C PHE A 69 -29.79 22.79 -0.80
N ASP A 70 -28.52 23.17 -0.53
CA ASP A 70 -27.72 24.01 -1.43
C ASP A 70 -27.27 23.15 -2.63
N ILE A 71 -27.91 23.33 -3.79
CA ILE A 71 -27.66 22.47 -4.95
C ILE A 71 -26.65 23.13 -5.87
N ARG A 72 -25.56 22.42 -6.19
CA ARG A 72 -24.53 22.81 -7.15
C ARG A 72 -24.44 21.79 -8.25
N VAL A 73 -24.32 22.26 -9.51
CA VAL A 73 -24.23 21.37 -10.69
C VAL A 73 -22.90 21.59 -11.40
N ILE A 74 -22.21 20.49 -11.63
CA ILE A 74 -21.02 20.43 -12.49
C ILE A 74 -21.44 19.78 -13.80
N GLU A 75 -21.57 20.57 -14.85
CA GLU A 75 -21.93 20.10 -16.19
C GLU A 75 -20.66 19.81 -16.99
N ASP A 76 -20.50 18.56 -17.42
CA ASP A 76 -19.42 18.16 -18.31
C ASP A 76 -19.94 17.98 -19.74
N ILE A 77 -19.83 19.03 -20.52
CA ILE A 77 -20.37 19.10 -21.90
C ILE A 77 -19.32 18.66 -22.94
N GLU A 78 -18.04 18.72 -22.60
CA GLU A 78 -16.93 18.53 -23.54
C GLU A 78 -16.53 17.05 -23.70
N PHE A 79 -16.70 16.24 -22.67
CA PHE A 79 -16.32 14.84 -22.73
C PHE A 79 -17.28 13.99 -23.57
N LYS A 80 -16.75 13.48 -24.71
CA LYS A 80 -17.48 12.55 -25.58
C LYS A 80 -17.33 11.09 -25.14
N ASP A 81 -16.24 10.74 -24.47
CA ASP A 81 -15.86 9.34 -24.17
C ASP A 81 -16.09 8.99 -22.70
N VAL A 82 -17.35 8.89 -22.29
CA VAL A 82 -17.78 8.54 -20.92
C VAL A 82 -17.34 7.14 -20.44
N GLN A 83 -16.54 6.43 -21.22
CA GLN A 83 -16.07 5.07 -20.91
C GLN A 83 -14.58 5.01 -20.50
N LYS A 84 -13.83 6.11 -20.58
CA LYS A 84 -12.39 6.13 -20.26
C LYS A 84 -12.15 6.26 -18.75
N TYR A 85 -11.61 5.20 -18.13
CA TYR A 85 -11.38 5.12 -16.69
C TYR A 85 -10.40 6.17 -16.14
N ASP A 86 -9.25 6.36 -16.79
CA ASP A 86 -8.20 7.28 -16.32
C ASP A 86 -8.67 8.75 -16.30
N ILE A 87 -9.54 9.12 -17.21
CA ILE A 87 -10.10 10.48 -17.29
C ILE A 87 -10.94 10.77 -16.05
N TYR A 88 -11.83 9.84 -15.69
CA TYR A 88 -12.70 10.03 -14.51
C TYR A 88 -11.94 9.96 -13.21
N TYR A 89 -10.85 9.20 -13.13
CA TYR A 89 -10.00 9.20 -11.96
C TYR A 89 -9.44 10.61 -11.71
N GLN A 90 -8.78 11.20 -12.71
CA GLN A 90 -8.19 12.54 -12.56
C GLN A 90 -9.26 13.60 -12.28
N LEU A 91 -10.37 13.58 -13.03
CA LEU A 91 -11.46 14.53 -12.88
C LEU A 91 -12.07 14.48 -11.47
N PHE A 92 -12.40 13.29 -10.98
CA PHE A 92 -13.02 13.14 -9.67
C PHE A 92 -12.03 13.37 -8.53
N HIS A 93 -10.75 13.04 -8.73
CA HIS A 93 -9.68 13.43 -7.82
C HIS A 93 -9.65 14.96 -7.63
N ASP A 94 -9.65 15.71 -8.73
CA ASP A 94 -9.57 17.17 -8.68
C ASP A 94 -10.83 17.79 -8.06
N ILE A 95 -12.02 17.26 -8.37
CA ILE A 95 -13.29 17.70 -7.77
C ILE A 95 -13.31 17.41 -6.26
N ILE A 96 -12.94 16.19 -5.83
CA ILE A 96 -12.93 15.81 -4.41
C ILE A 96 -11.88 16.62 -3.66
N LYS A 97 -10.73 16.88 -4.27
CA LYS A 97 -9.68 17.76 -3.72
C LYS A 97 -10.20 19.18 -3.49
N ASP A 98 -10.89 19.76 -4.49
CA ASP A 98 -11.47 21.10 -4.35
C ASP A 98 -12.54 21.15 -3.26
N ILE A 99 -13.45 20.18 -3.24
CA ILE A 99 -14.47 20.08 -2.18
C ILE A 99 -13.79 19.99 -0.80
N SER A 100 -12.85 19.06 -0.63
CA SER A 100 -12.14 18.84 0.65
C SER A 100 -11.33 20.05 1.09
N GLY A 101 -10.75 20.79 0.13
CA GLY A 101 -10.00 22.01 0.41
C GLY A 101 -10.86 23.19 0.88
N ASN A 102 -12.16 23.16 0.61
CA ASN A 102 -13.14 24.18 0.99
C ASN A 102 -14.01 23.77 2.18
N MET A 103 -13.78 22.60 2.79
CA MET A 103 -14.48 22.10 3.95
C MET A 103 -13.82 22.56 5.25
N ASP A 104 -14.63 22.81 6.27
CA ASP A 104 -14.16 22.95 7.64
C ASP A 104 -13.75 21.57 8.21
N LYS A 105 -12.93 21.56 9.26
CA LYS A 105 -12.37 20.34 9.84
C LYS A 105 -13.42 19.30 10.29
N ASP A 106 -14.59 19.78 10.72
CA ASP A 106 -15.66 18.94 11.27
C ASP A 106 -16.73 18.60 10.22
N ASP A 107 -16.59 19.08 8.96
CA ASP A 107 -17.52 18.80 7.89
C ASP A 107 -17.36 17.36 7.37
N GLU A 108 -18.45 16.79 6.88
CA GLU A 108 -18.51 15.43 6.34
C GLU A 108 -18.75 15.44 4.82
N LEU A 109 -17.86 14.83 4.05
CA LEU A 109 -18.07 14.58 2.62
C LEU A 109 -18.62 13.17 2.42
N ILE A 110 -19.81 13.08 1.84
CA ILE A 110 -20.46 11.84 1.41
C ILE A 110 -20.31 11.71 -0.10
N VAL A 111 -19.91 10.54 -0.58
CA VAL A 111 -19.74 10.28 -2.01
C VAL A 111 -20.64 9.13 -2.46
N ASN A 112 -21.49 9.40 -3.46
CA ASN A 112 -22.39 8.40 -4.04
C ASN A 112 -21.63 7.43 -4.96
N MET A 113 -21.44 6.19 -4.52
CA MET A 113 -20.76 5.12 -5.25
C MET A 113 -21.71 4.32 -6.15
N ALA A 114 -23.02 4.53 -6.07
CA ALA A 114 -24.03 3.70 -6.72
C ALA A 114 -24.44 4.24 -8.10
N SER A 115 -24.19 5.51 -8.41
CA SER A 115 -24.63 6.17 -9.62
C SER A 115 -23.48 6.52 -10.58
N GLY A 116 -23.81 6.90 -11.80
CA GLY A 116 -22.85 7.17 -12.88
C GLY A 116 -22.54 5.93 -13.74
N THR A 117 -21.60 6.11 -14.67
CA THR A 117 -21.12 5.04 -15.56
C THR A 117 -20.19 4.06 -14.79
N PRO A 118 -19.94 2.86 -15.34
CA PRO A 118 -18.95 1.95 -14.75
C PRO A 118 -17.57 2.59 -14.53
N ALA A 119 -17.11 3.43 -15.47
CA ALA A 119 -15.84 4.15 -15.36
C ALA A 119 -15.84 5.15 -14.19
N MET A 120 -16.92 5.90 -13.99
CA MET A 120 -17.11 6.81 -12.86
C MET A 120 -17.07 6.07 -11.51
N LYS A 121 -17.80 4.95 -11.42
CA LYS A 121 -17.85 4.12 -10.20
C LYS A 121 -16.48 3.53 -9.87
N SER A 122 -15.74 3.05 -10.88
CA SER A 122 -14.39 2.51 -10.69
C SER A 122 -13.41 3.60 -10.23
N ALA A 123 -13.49 4.80 -10.79
CA ALA A 123 -12.67 5.93 -10.36
C ALA A 123 -12.91 6.28 -8.89
N LEU A 124 -14.19 6.37 -8.48
CA LEU A 124 -14.54 6.63 -7.07
C LEU A 124 -14.10 5.51 -6.14
N LEU A 125 -14.19 4.25 -6.59
CA LEU A 125 -13.71 3.09 -5.81
C LEU A 125 -12.21 3.17 -5.56
N ILE A 126 -11.43 3.54 -6.58
CA ILE A 126 -9.99 3.73 -6.45
C ILE A 126 -9.68 4.87 -5.48
N LEU A 127 -10.36 6.02 -5.60
CA LEU A 127 -10.17 7.16 -4.70
C LEU A 127 -10.52 6.81 -3.24
N ALA A 128 -11.61 6.08 -3.01
CA ALA A 128 -11.97 5.58 -1.68
C ALA A 128 -10.94 4.60 -1.11
N THR A 129 -10.29 3.82 -1.97
CA THR A 129 -9.31 2.82 -1.56
C THR A 129 -7.95 3.44 -1.22
N LEU A 130 -7.51 4.44 -1.98
CA LEU A 130 -6.24 5.14 -1.75
C LEU A 130 -6.28 6.02 -0.51
N ALA A 131 -7.49 6.41 -0.05
CA ALA A 131 -7.71 7.20 1.17
C ALA A 131 -6.91 8.52 1.23
N GLU A 132 -6.63 9.13 0.07
CA GLU A 132 -5.93 10.41 -0.02
C GLU A 132 -6.77 11.54 0.57
N TYR A 133 -8.10 11.46 0.37
CA TYR A 133 -9.09 12.38 0.94
C TYR A 133 -10.06 11.61 1.83
N SER A 134 -10.42 12.21 2.97
CA SER A 134 -11.41 11.62 3.87
C SER A 134 -12.81 11.89 3.36
N PHE A 135 -13.53 10.85 2.95
CA PHE A 135 -14.94 10.90 2.63
C PHE A 135 -15.65 9.58 2.97
N THR A 136 -16.96 9.64 3.12
CA THR A 136 -17.80 8.47 3.40
C THR A 136 -18.41 7.95 2.08
N PRO A 137 -17.89 6.84 1.51
CA PRO A 137 -18.42 6.26 0.27
C PRO A 137 -19.70 5.50 0.54
N ILE A 138 -20.81 5.89 -0.09
CA ILE A 138 -22.13 5.30 0.10
C ILE A 138 -22.59 4.56 -1.16
N GLN A 139 -22.95 3.30 -0.96
CA GLN A 139 -23.68 2.49 -1.93
C GLN A 139 -25.16 2.45 -1.57
N VAL A 140 -26.03 2.44 -2.57
CA VAL A 140 -27.49 2.28 -2.38
C VAL A 140 -27.91 0.97 -3.03
N ASN A 141 -28.47 0.07 -2.24
CA ASN A 141 -28.94 -1.21 -2.70
C ASN A 141 -30.19 -1.09 -3.58
N SER A 142 -30.31 -1.95 -4.59
CA SER A 142 -31.49 -1.95 -5.45
C SER A 142 -32.75 -2.36 -4.67
N PRO A 143 -33.86 -1.64 -4.83
CA PRO A 143 -35.14 -1.99 -4.16
C PRO A 143 -35.76 -3.29 -4.67
N LEU A 144 -35.34 -3.74 -5.84
CA LEU A 144 -35.78 -4.97 -6.49
C LEU A 144 -34.56 -5.84 -6.71
N ASN A 145 -34.56 -7.08 -6.25
CA ASN A 145 -33.49 -8.07 -6.46
C ASN A 145 -33.28 -8.45 -7.94
N ARG A 146 -33.54 -7.53 -8.87
CA ARG A 146 -33.41 -7.70 -10.32
C ARG A 146 -32.17 -6.96 -10.78
N MET A 147 -31.11 -7.68 -11.01
CA MET A 147 -29.95 -7.18 -11.76
C MET A 147 -30.32 -7.03 -13.24
N ASN A 148 -29.88 -5.90 -13.83
CA ASN A 148 -29.77 -5.68 -15.28
C ASN A 148 -31.06 -5.82 -16.13
N VAL A 149 -32.04 -4.98 -15.88
CA VAL A 149 -33.12 -4.78 -16.86
C VAL A 149 -32.70 -3.69 -17.83
N THR A 150 -32.60 -4.05 -19.13
CA THR A 150 -32.32 -3.13 -20.24
C THR A 150 -33.44 -2.09 -20.38
N TYR A 151 -33.07 -0.84 -20.69
CA TYR A 151 -34.00 0.29 -20.71
C TYR A 151 -34.24 0.83 -22.10
N GLU A 152 -35.52 0.97 -22.40
CA GLU A 152 -35.98 1.83 -23.49
C GLU A 152 -35.78 3.31 -23.11
N ASN A 153 -35.18 4.08 -23.99
CA ASN A 153 -35.07 5.54 -23.90
C ASN A 153 -36.48 6.16 -23.96
N ARG A 154 -37.06 6.44 -22.80
CA ARG A 154 -38.25 7.30 -22.75
C ARG A 154 -37.82 8.75 -22.70
N ASN A 155 -37.98 9.47 -23.78
CA ASN A 155 -37.73 10.92 -23.89
C ASN A 155 -38.71 11.76 -23.03
N GLU A 156 -39.82 11.15 -22.59
CA GLU A 156 -40.83 11.81 -21.75
C GLU A 156 -40.68 11.33 -20.31
N TYR A 157 -40.11 12.19 -19.46
CA TYR A 157 -40.02 11.97 -18.01
C TYR A 157 -40.89 12.98 -17.28
N ASP A 158 -42.05 12.56 -16.77
CA ASP A 158 -42.91 13.42 -15.95
C ASP A 158 -42.44 13.36 -14.49
N VAL A 159 -41.81 14.44 -14.04
CA VAL A 159 -41.25 14.59 -12.69
C VAL A 159 -42.31 14.46 -11.63
N VAL A 160 -43.48 15.12 -11.81
CA VAL A 160 -44.56 15.15 -10.83
C VAL A 160 -45.22 13.79 -10.67
N SER A 161 -45.58 13.14 -11.78
CA SER A 161 -46.15 11.80 -11.76
C SER A 161 -45.21 10.78 -11.14
N ASN A 162 -43.90 10.81 -11.50
CA ASN A 162 -42.91 9.90 -10.89
C ASN A 162 -42.75 10.14 -9.39
N TRP A 163 -42.79 11.43 -8.95
CA TRP A 163 -42.72 11.76 -7.54
C TRP A 163 -43.95 11.28 -6.76
N GLN A 164 -45.16 11.45 -7.29
CA GLN A 164 -46.41 11.03 -6.63
C GLN A 164 -46.50 9.50 -6.53
N LEU A 165 -46.01 8.78 -7.52
CA LEU A 165 -45.99 7.31 -7.54
C LEU A 165 -44.79 6.71 -6.78
N ASN A 166 -43.89 7.52 -6.28
CA ASN A 166 -42.67 7.09 -5.61
C ASN A 166 -43.01 6.39 -4.28
N LYS A 167 -42.64 5.12 -4.21
CA LYS A 167 -42.88 4.29 -3.01
C LYS A 167 -42.01 4.65 -1.82
N ASP A 168 -40.90 5.34 -2.07
CA ASP A 168 -39.98 5.80 -1.01
C ASP A 168 -40.48 7.08 -0.33
N ASN A 169 -41.57 7.72 -0.83
CA ASN A 169 -42.24 8.82 -0.15
C ASN A 169 -43.09 8.38 1.06
N LYS A 170 -43.15 7.10 1.40
CA LYS A 170 -43.85 6.60 2.59
C LYS A 170 -43.02 6.87 3.84
N LEU A 171 -43.74 7.12 4.97
CA LEU A 171 -43.16 7.47 6.28
C LEU A 171 -42.09 6.45 6.78
N TYR A 172 -42.14 5.21 6.30
CA TYR A 172 -41.26 4.10 6.69
C TYR A 172 -40.59 3.45 5.48
N SER A 173 -40.06 4.26 4.56
CA SER A 173 -39.22 3.67 3.50
C SER A 173 -37.95 3.09 4.10
N ALA A 174 -37.57 1.89 3.69
CA ALA A 174 -36.36 1.23 4.19
C ALA A 174 -35.11 2.01 3.75
N ASN A 175 -34.19 2.23 4.67
CA ASN A 175 -32.87 2.76 4.34
C ASN A 175 -32.10 1.68 3.55
N ARG A 176 -31.68 2.01 2.32
CA ARG A 176 -30.92 1.15 1.41
C ARG A 176 -29.46 1.58 1.28
N CYS A 177 -29.05 2.59 2.02
CA CYS A 177 -27.69 3.09 2.03
C CYS A 177 -26.78 2.19 2.86
N GLU A 178 -25.63 1.86 2.33
CA GLU A 178 -24.55 1.13 3.01
C GLU A 178 -23.21 1.81 2.74
N GLU A 179 -22.39 1.93 3.77
CA GLU A 179 -21.02 2.43 3.63
C GLU A 179 -20.11 1.39 2.97
N VAL A 180 -19.40 1.78 1.93
CA VAL A 180 -18.47 0.90 1.19
C VAL A 180 -17.10 0.94 1.84
N LYS A 181 -16.77 -0.03 2.65
CA LYS A 181 -15.49 -0.02 3.42
C LYS A 181 -14.26 -0.47 2.63
N CYS A 182 -14.39 -1.04 1.44
CA CYS A 182 -13.30 -1.54 0.58
C CYS A 182 -12.22 -2.37 1.30
N MET A 183 -12.55 -2.97 2.46
CA MET A 183 -11.60 -3.56 3.41
C MET A 183 -10.69 -4.62 2.77
N ASN A 184 -11.25 -5.47 1.90
CA ASN A 184 -10.48 -6.53 1.25
C ASN A 184 -9.48 -5.98 0.23
N LEU A 185 -9.86 -4.94 -0.51
CA LEU A 185 -8.98 -4.30 -1.50
C LEU A 185 -7.84 -3.56 -0.80
N ILE A 186 -8.14 -2.79 0.23
CA ILE A 186 -7.12 -2.10 1.06
C ILE A 186 -6.16 -3.12 1.67
N ARG A 187 -6.70 -4.23 2.21
CA ARG A 187 -5.88 -5.31 2.76
C ARG A 187 -4.92 -5.88 1.71
N LEU A 188 -5.40 -6.18 0.50
CA LEU A 188 -4.56 -6.71 -0.57
C LEU A 188 -3.44 -5.74 -0.97
N LEU A 189 -3.73 -4.45 -1.12
CA LEU A 189 -2.72 -3.44 -1.43
C LEU A 189 -1.64 -3.33 -0.35
N LYS A 190 -2.03 -3.38 0.93
CA LYS A 190 -1.09 -3.37 2.06
C LYS A 190 -0.23 -4.63 2.10
N LEU A 191 -0.81 -5.80 1.84
CA LEU A 191 -0.06 -7.06 1.75
C LEU A 191 0.95 -7.04 0.59
N GLU A 192 0.58 -6.51 -0.58
CA GLU A 192 1.51 -6.36 -1.70
C GLU A 192 2.63 -5.34 -1.38
N THR A 193 2.32 -4.27 -0.66
CA THR A 193 3.34 -3.31 -0.19
C THR A 193 4.28 -3.98 0.82
N MET A 194 3.74 -4.76 1.75
CA MET A 194 4.53 -5.56 2.71
C MET A 194 5.47 -6.52 2.00
N LYS A 195 5.01 -7.25 0.97
CA LYS A 195 5.88 -8.13 0.15
C LYS A 195 7.05 -7.36 -0.46
N LYS A 196 6.81 -6.16 -1.01
CA LYS A 196 7.87 -5.31 -1.55
C LYS A 196 8.91 -4.93 -0.48
N HIS A 197 8.47 -4.57 0.73
CA HIS A 197 9.38 -4.28 1.84
C HIS A 197 10.20 -5.51 2.25
N ILE A 198 9.59 -6.69 2.29
CA ILE A 198 10.28 -7.96 2.58
C ILE A 198 11.35 -8.25 1.53
N LEU A 199 10.99 -8.16 0.24
CA LEU A 199 11.93 -8.40 -0.88
C LEU A 199 13.11 -7.43 -0.91
N THR A 200 12.92 -6.23 -0.35
CA THR A 200 13.98 -5.22 -0.21
C THR A 200 14.63 -5.22 1.17
N TYR A 201 14.41 -6.26 1.99
CA TYR A 201 14.96 -6.41 3.35
C TYR A 201 14.63 -5.24 4.30
N ASN A 202 13.49 -4.56 4.09
CA ASN A 202 13.01 -3.47 4.93
C ASN A 202 12.00 -4.01 5.97
N TYR A 203 12.47 -4.93 6.83
CA TYR A 203 11.60 -5.64 7.77
C TYR A 203 10.90 -4.73 8.77
N ASN A 204 11.56 -3.66 9.20
CA ASN A 204 10.95 -2.68 10.11
C ASN A 204 9.72 -2.02 9.47
N SER A 205 9.80 -1.60 8.20
CA SER A 205 8.65 -1.04 7.45
C SER A 205 7.55 -2.08 7.24
N ALA A 206 7.93 -3.34 6.96
CA ALA A 206 6.96 -4.43 6.87
C ALA A 206 6.21 -4.67 8.19
N LEU A 207 6.91 -4.62 9.33
CA LEU A 207 6.31 -4.74 10.68
C LEU A 207 5.36 -3.59 11.01
N GLN A 208 5.71 -2.35 10.63
CA GLN A 208 4.84 -1.18 10.82
C GLN A 208 3.50 -1.32 10.08
N LEU A 209 3.52 -1.86 8.87
CA LEU A 209 2.30 -2.07 8.08
C LEU A 209 1.32 -3.06 8.71
N ILE A 210 1.78 -3.98 9.58
CA ILE A 210 0.90 -4.99 10.19
C ILE A 210 -0.23 -4.35 11.00
N SER A 211 0.06 -3.29 11.75
CA SER A 211 -0.94 -2.57 12.54
C SER A 211 -2.03 -1.91 11.68
N GLU A 212 -1.74 -1.67 10.41
CA GLU A 212 -2.64 -1.03 9.46
C GLU A 212 -3.44 -2.04 8.62
N ILE A 213 -3.10 -3.34 8.68
CA ILE A 213 -3.78 -4.39 7.93
C ILE A 213 -4.98 -4.87 8.72
N ASN A 214 -6.19 -4.64 8.19
CA ASN A 214 -7.41 -5.14 8.78
C ASN A 214 -7.40 -6.67 8.87
N GLY A 215 -7.66 -7.19 10.08
CA GLY A 215 -7.54 -8.62 10.38
C GLY A 215 -6.10 -9.08 10.64
N GLY A 216 -5.11 -8.16 10.57
CA GLY A 216 -3.70 -8.46 10.86
C GLY A 216 -3.08 -9.47 9.89
N VAL A 217 -1.99 -10.07 10.31
CA VAL A 217 -1.33 -11.22 9.69
C VAL A 217 -1.24 -12.37 10.71
N SER A 218 -0.93 -13.59 10.26
CA SER A 218 -0.75 -14.70 11.18
C SER A 218 0.42 -14.45 12.16
N LYS A 219 0.35 -15.04 13.34
CA LYS A 219 1.41 -14.95 14.34
C LYS A 219 2.75 -15.42 13.76
N ASP A 220 2.75 -16.42 12.91
CA ASP A 220 3.96 -16.97 12.30
C ASP A 220 4.64 -15.98 11.38
N ILE A 221 3.88 -15.24 10.56
CA ILE A 221 4.39 -14.17 9.70
C ILE A 221 5.02 -13.07 10.56
N TYR A 222 4.31 -12.63 11.59
CA TYR A 222 4.82 -11.61 12.52
C TYR A 222 6.14 -12.06 13.16
N THR A 223 6.18 -13.27 13.72
CA THR A 223 7.37 -13.84 14.36
C THR A 223 8.56 -13.94 13.41
N MET A 224 8.32 -14.39 12.17
CA MET A 224 9.37 -14.49 11.16
C MET A 224 9.91 -13.12 10.73
N LEU A 225 9.05 -12.10 10.64
CA LEU A 225 9.47 -10.72 10.36
C LEU A 225 10.29 -10.14 11.53
N GLU A 226 9.86 -10.35 12.77
CA GLU A 226 10.65 -9.94 13.95
C GLU A 226 12.01 -10.63 14.00
N LEU A 227 12.05 -11.94 13.69
CA LEU A 227 13.29 -12.70 13.60
C LEU A 227 14.24 -12.12 12.55
N ALA A 228 13.72 -11.87 11.34
CA ALA A 228 14.50 -11.28 10.26
C ALA A 228 15.02 -9.88 10.61
N ASN A 229 14.19 -9.05 11.23
CA ASN A 229 14.57 -7.72 11.68
C ASN A 229 15.62 -7.74 12.80
N ALA A 230 15.44 -8.59 13.80
CA ALA A 230 16.42 -8.77 14.89
C ALA A 230 17.77 -9.28 14.37
N ARG A 231 17.73 -10.23 13.41
CA ARG A 231 18.93 -10.79 12.78
C ARG A 231 19.66 -9.74 11.94
N LEU A 232 18.92 -8.92 11.17
CA LEU A 232 19.51 -7.83 10.38
C LEU A 232 20.19 -6.76 11.25
N ASN A 233 19.73 -6.60 12.48
CA ASN A 233 20.31 -5.70 13.49
C ASN A 233 21.36 -6.39 14.40
N LEU A 234 21.72 -7.63 14.13
CA LEU A 234 22.65 -8.44 14.91
C LEU A 234 22.26 -8.58 16.41
N ASP A 235 20.96 -8.51 16.70
CA ASP A 235 20.42 -8.73 18.05
C ASP A 235 20.25 -10.22 18.34
N PHE A 236 21.36 -10.89 18.63
CA PHE A 236 21.41 -12.33 18.87
C PHE A 236 20.58 -12.76 20.07
N LYS A 237 20.43 -11.89 21.07
CA LYS A 237 19.59 -12.18 22.24
C LYS A 237 18.13 -12.30 21.84
N LYS A 238 17.63 -11.32 21.10
CA LYS A 238 16.26 -11.32 20.57
C LYS A 238 16.03 -12.47 19.59
N VAL A 239 16.98 -12.74 18.69
CA VAL A 239 16.91 -13.86 17.74
C VAL A 239 16.73 -15.19 18.50
N ASN A 240 17.58 -15.47 19.46
CA ASN A 240 17.55 -16.73 20.22
C ASN A 240 16.29 -16.86 21.10
N SER A 241 15.81 -15.74 21.68
CA SER A 241 14.52 -15.72 22.39
C SER A 241 13.36 -16.07 21.44
N LEU A 242 13.26 -15.42 20.28
CA LEU A 242 12.21 -15.70 19.31
C LEU A 242 12.22 -17.15 18.81
N ILE A 243 13.40 -17.72 18.60
CA ILE A 243 13.57 -19.14 18.20
C ILE A 243 13.01 -20.06 19.29
N LYS A 244 13.40 -19.82 20.53
CA LYS A 244 13.00 -20.63 21.70
C LYS A 244 11.50 -20.50 21.99
N ASP A 245 11.01 -19.26 22.10
CA ASP A 245 9.65 -18.97 22.56
C ASP A 245 8.56 -19.38 21.56
N ASN A 246 8.93 -19.52 20.28
CA ASN A 246 8.02 -19.95 19.21
C ASN A 246 8.39 -21.32 18.62
N GLU A 247 9.29 -22.07 19.25
CA GLU A 247 9.71 -23.43 18.83
C GLU A 247 10.09 -23.49 17.32
N LEU A 248 10.78 -22.45 16.85
CA LEU A 248 11.16 -22.39 15.44
C LEU A 248 12.20 -23.45 15.11
N ASN A 249 12.01 -24.19 14.02
CA ASN A 249 13.01 -25.12 13.51
C ASN A 249 14.18 -24.36 12.83
N ILE A 250 14.90 -23.57 13.63
CA ILE A 250 16.06 -22.77 13.23
C ILE A 250 17.10 -22.93 14.34
N ALA A 251 18.36 -23.19 13.98
CA ALA A 251 19.42 -23.29 14.96
C ALA A 251 19.69 -21.94 15.65
N PRO A 252 19.83 -21.93 16.99
CA PRO A 252 20.19 -20.71 17.72
C PRO A 252 21.55 -20.17 17.27
N LEU A 253 21.67 -18.84 17.23
CA LEU A 253 22.94 -18.20 16.93
C LEU A 253 23.88 -18.27 18.13
N LYS A 254 25.11 -18.71 17.89
CA LYS A 254 26.16 -18.70 18.88
C LYS A 254 26.71 -17.28 19.06
N ASN A 255 27.08 -16.93 20.27
CA ASN A 255 27.71 -15.63 20.54
C ASN A 255 29.24 -15.77 20.52
N ASP A 256 29.77 -16.21 19.38
CA ASP A 256 31.21 -16.30 19.12
C ASP A 256 31.61 -15.44 17.92
N GLU A 257 32.90 -15.11 17.82
CA GLU A 257 33.41 -14.17 16.81
C GLU A 257 33.16 -14.64 15.39
N ILE A 258 33.25 -15.95 15.10
CA ILE A 258 33.00 -16.47 13.76
C ILE A 258 31.53 -16.33 13.37
N THR A 259 30.61 -16.69 14.28
CA THR A 259 29.17 -16.52 14.05
C THR A 259 28.82 -15.06 13.83
N ILE A 260 29.40 -14.12 14.63
CA ILE A 260 29.18 -12.69 14.48
C ILE A 260 29.66 -12.19 13.11
N MET A 261 30.88 -12.57 12.69
CA MET A 261 31.41 -12.19 11.38
C MET A 261 30.58 -12.77 10.22
N SER A 262 30.13 -14.03 10.34
CA SER A 262 29.28 -14.66 9.33
C SER A 262 27.94 -13.97 9.18
N GLU A 263 27.26 -13.66 10.27
CA GLU A 263 25.99 -12.90 10.26
C GLU A 263 26.20 -11.50 9.69
N TYR A 264 27.31 -10.85 10.02
CA TYR A 264 27.63 -9.52 9.52
C TYR A 264 27.85 -9.53 7.99
N ILE A 265 28.48 -10.56 7.44
CA ILE A 265 28.58 -10.74 5.98
C ILE A 265 27.19 -10.81 5.34
N CYS A 266 26.28 -11.60 5.92
CA CYS A 266 24.91 -11.67 5.41
C CYS A 266 24.21 -10.30 5.44
N VAL A 267 24.44 -9.48 6.46
CA VAL A 267 23.97 -8.08 6.52
C VAL A 267 24.58 -7.23 5.41
N LEU A 268 25.90 -7.32 5.19
CA LEU A 268 26.59 -6.58 4.11
C LEU A 268 26.07 -6.97 2.73
N GLU A 269 25.74 -8.23 2.49
CA GLU A 269 25.11 -8.66 1.24
C GLU A 269 23.73 -8.04 1.03
N THR A 270 22.90 -7.91 2.08
CA THR A 270 21.62 -7.19 1.95
C THR A 270 21.86 -5.72 1.61
N LYS A 271 22.87 -5.08 2.22
CA LYS A 271 23.25 -3.69 1.91
C LYS A 271 23.77 -3.55 0.49
N LEU A 272 24.54 -4.52 0.00
CA LEU A 272 25.03 -4.55 -1.39
C LEU A 272 23.86 -4.66 -2.38
N LYS A 273 22.87 -5.52 -2.10
CA LYS A 273 21.64 -5.64 -2.90
C LYS A 273 20.81 -4.34 -2.88
N LYS A 274 20.85 -3.60 -1.77
CA LYS A 274 20.24 -2.25 -1.64
C LYS A 274 21.06 -1.13 -2.26
N GLN A 275 22.21 -1.42 -2.85
CA GLN A 275 23.13 -0.43 -3.42
C GLN A 275 23.70 0.57 -2.40
N ALA A 276 23.71 0.20 -1.11
CA ALA A 276 24.29 1.00 -0.03
C ALA A 276 25.82 0.79 0.02
N TYR A 277 26.51 1.14 -1.07
CA TYR A 277 27.92 0.82 -1.29
C TYR A 277 28.86 1.39 -0.22
N ILE A 278 28.60 2.59 0.26
CA ILE A 278 29.40 3.23 1.32
C ILE A 278 29.37 2.37 2.58
N ASP A 279 28.18 1.92 2.99
CA ASP A 279 28.00 1.06 4.18
C ASP A 279 28.73 -0.28 3.99
N VAL A 280 28.69 -0.83 2.77
CA VAL A 280 29.39 -2.09 2.45
C VAL A 280 30.89 -1.93 2.55
N ILE A 281 31.45 -0.86 2.01
CA ILE A 281 32.90 -0.56 2.05
C ILE A 281 33.40 -0.44 3.48
N TYR A 282 32.72 0.38 4.31
CA TYR A 282 33.09 0.51 5.73
C TYR A 282 32.92 -0.81 6.48
N GLY A 283 31.81 -1.53 6.21
CA GLY A 283 31.57 -2.81 6.85
C GLY A 283 32.64 -3.87 6.51
N ILE A 284 33.07 -3.94 5.26
CA ILE A 284 34.16 -4.84 4.85
C ILE A 284 35.47 -4.44 5.54
N SER A 285 35.80 -3.16 5.66
CA SER A 285 37.01 -2.71 6.36
C SER A 285 37.04 -3.19 7.81
N HIS A 286 35.96 -2.99 8.55
CA HIS A 286 35.85 -3.48 9.93
C HIS A 286 35.93 -5.01 10.02
N LEU A 287 35.27 -5.70 9.09
CA LEU A 287 35.28 -7.17 9.05
C LEU A 287 36.70 -7.72 8.80
N ILE A 288 37.48 -7.08 7.94
CA ILE A 288 38.88 -7.45 7.68
C ILE A 288 39.74 -7.24 8.93
N ASP A 289 39.57 -6.14 9.66
CA ASP A 289 40.28 -5.89 10.91
C ASP A 289 39.96 -6.94 11.98
N ASP A 290 38.69 -7.33 12.13
CA ASP A 290 38.28 -8.34 13.11
C ASP A 290 38.72 -9.74 12.70
N LEU A 291 38.64 -10.08 11.41
CA LEU A 291 39.15 -11.33 10.87
C LEU A 291 40.67 -11.45 11.07
N SER A 292 41.41 -10.38 10.80
CA SER A 292 42.86 -10.35 10.98
C SER A 292 43.25 -10.58 12.45
N LYS A 293 42.58 -9.92 13.39
CA LYS A 293 42.78 -10.13 14.84
C LYS A 293 42.46 -11.58 15.24
N TYR A 294 41.35 -12.13 14.76
CA TYR A 294 40.95 -13.50 15.05
C TYR A 294 42.02 -14.51 14.56
N VAL A 295 42.48 -14.34 13.32
CA VAL A 295 43.52 -15.19 12.71
C VAL A 295 44.82 -15.13 13.48
N LEU A 296 45.29 -13.94 13.87
CA LEU A 296 46.55 -13.74 14.59
C LEU A 296 46.51 -14.30 16.03
N ILE A 297 45.38 -14.22 16.71
CA ILE A 297 45.28 -14.55 18.15
C ILE A 297 44.91 -16.02 18.35
N LYS A 298 44.04 -16.59 17.53
CA LYS A 298 43.38 -17.88 17.82
C LYS A 298 43.80 -19.04 16.93
N ILE A 299 44.65 -18.82 15.90
CA ILE A 299 44.95 -19.86 14.90
C ILE A 299 46.37 -20.40 15.08
N SER A 300 46.50 -21.74 15.02
CA SER A 300 47.80 -22.41 14.99
C SER A 300 48.60 -22.03 13.69
N LYS A 301 49.95 -21.99 13.80
CA LYS A 301 50.83 -21.62 12.70
C LYS A 301 50.57 -22.40 11.41
N ALA A 302 50.30 -23.72 11.51
CA ALA A 302 50.02 -24.55 10.34
C ALA A 302 48.71 -24.18 9.63
N LYS A 303 47.66 -23.76 10.39
CA LYS A 303 46.38 -23.31 9.85
C LYS A 303 46.51 -21.89 9.29
N LEU A 304 47.38 -21.07 9.88
CA LEU A 304 47.71 -19.73 9.40
C LEU A 304 48.39 -19.79 8.00
N ASP A 305 49.41 -20.66 7.83
CA ASP A 305 50.08 -20.83 6.55
C ASP A 305 49.12 -21.29 5.42
N TYR A 306 48.15 -22.14 5.76
CA TYR A 306 47.09 -22.57 4.83
C TYR A 306 46.16 -21.42 4.44
N VAL A 307 45.72 -20.61 5.40
CA VAL A 307 44.83 -19.44 5.17
C VAL A 307 45.57 -18.38 4.36
N LEU A 308 46.86 -18.11 4.65
CA LEU A 308 47.67 -17.14 3.91
C LEU A 308 47.86 -17.51 2.44
N ASN A 309 47.91 -18.81 2.13
CA ASN A 309 48.02 -19.31 0.75
C ASN A 309 46.67 -19.23 -0.02
N GLN A 310 45.59 -18.93 0.63
CA GLN A 310 44.21 -18.87 0.06
C GLN A 310 43.73 -17.41 -0.11
N LYS A 311 44.37 -16.64 -1.03
CA LYS A 311 43.89 -15.28 -1.44
C LYS A 311 43.72 -14.23 -0.33
N ILE A 312 44.16 -14.48 0.92
CA ILE A 312 44.07 -13.50 2.01
C ILE A 312 44.79 -12.18 1.68
N ASN A 313 45.84 -12.26 0.80
CA ASN A 313 46.56 -11.09 0.34
C ASN A 313 45.67 -10.09 -0.39
N ASN A 314 44.71 -10.56 -1.21
CA ASN A 314 43.74 -9.67 -1.89
C ASN A 314 42.84 -8.95 -0.90
N VAL A 315 42.43 -9.65 0.19
CA VAL A 315 41.58 -9.10 1.26
C VAL A 315 42.34 -8.06 2.07
N ILE A 316 43.63 -8.33 2.39
CA ILE A 316 44.49 -7.39 3.13
C ILE A 316 44.76 -6.14 2.28
N GLU A 317 45.15 -6.32 1.03
CA GLU A 317 45.41 -5.22 0.08
C GLU A 317 44.17 -4.35 -0.10
N PHE A 318 42.99 -4.93 -0.22
CA PHE A 318 41.74 -4.20 -0.28
C PHE A 318 41.50 -3.39 1.02
N GLY A 319 41.75 -4.00 2.20
CA GLY A 319 41.64 -3.32 3.50
C GLY A 319 42.59 -2.13 3.65
N GLU A 320 43.86 -2.27 3.19
CA GLU A 320 44.82 -1.17 3.20
C GLU A 320 44.44 -0.05 2.25
N ASN A 321 43.94 -0.38 1.06
CA ASN A 321 43.48 0.59 0.09
C ASN A 321 42.30 1.41 0.63
N ILE A 322 41.34 0.79 1.35
CA ILE A 322 40.21 1.49 1.95
C ILE A 322 40.65 2.42 3.08
N LYS A 323 41.58 1.99 3.96
CA LYS A 323 42.06 2.81 5.08
C LYS A 323 42.67 4.14 4.64
N ASN A 324 43.22 4.18 3.43
CA ASN A 324 43.86 5.36 2.85
C ASN A 324 42.88 6.26 2.07
N ILE A 325 41.60 5.89 1.93
CA ILE A 325 40.61 6.65 1.18
C ILE A 325 39.77 7.54 2.10
N SER A 326 39.80 8.85 1.91
CA SER A 326 38.89 9.78 2.59
C SER A 326 37.48 9.66 2.06
N ILE A 327 36.45 10.00 2.88
CA ILE A 327 35.03 10.05 2.46
C ILE A 327 34.84 10.89 1.19
N TYR A 328 35.61 11.98 1.05
CA TYR A 328 35.59 12.85 -0.15
C TYR A 328 36.02 12.11 -1.41
N ASN A 329 37.01 11.24 -1.30
CA ASN A 329 37.48 10.41 -2.41
C ASN A 329 36.45 9.30 -2.75
N ILE A 330 35.78 8.72 -1.77
CA ILE A 330 34.73 7.70 -2.01
C ILE A 330 33.56 8.29 -2.82
N VAL A 331 33.16 9.54 -2.54
CA VAL A 331 32.06 10.22 -3.26
C VAL A 331 32.45 10.49 -4.73
N ASN A 332 33.72 10.81 -4.97
CA ASN A 332 34.23 11.12 -6.32
C ASN A 332 34.67 9.88 -7.11
N LEU A 333 34.90 8.74 -6.45
CA LEU A 333 35.39 7.50 -7.05
C LEU A 333 34.28 6.60 -7.63
N LYS A 334 33.09 7.13 -7.87
CA LYS A 334 31.94 6.37 -8.39
C LYS A 334 32.23 5.56 -9.66
N ASP A 335 33.27 5.89 -10.41
CA ASP A 335 33.47 5.34 -11.75
C ASP A 335 34.76 4.51 -11.98
N GLU A 336 35.80 4.56 -11.12
CA GLU A 336 37.07 3.92 -11.48
C GLU A 336 37.66 2.91 -10.47
N LEU A 337 37.42 2.97 -9.17
CA LEU A 337 38.08 2.13 -8.16
C LEU A 337 37.20 1.08 -7.46
N PHE A 338 35.89 1.24 -7.44
CA PHE A 338 34.98 0.30 -6.82
C PHE A 338 33.94 -0.23 -7.81
N ASN A 339 34.36 -1.15 -8.66
CA ASN A 339 33.43 -1.97 -9.41
C ASN A 339 32.65 -2.84 -8.40
N ILE A 340 31.31 -2.87 -8.53
CA ILE A 340 30.40 -3.72 -7.71
C ILE A 340 30.90 -5.19 -7.68
N ASN A 341 31.52 -5.65 -8.74
CA ASN A 341 32.13 -6.97 -8.81
C ASN A 341 33.29 -7.14 -7.81
N SER A 342 34.12 -6.11 -7.61
CA SER A 342 35.22 -6.15 -6.63
C SER A 342 34.73 -6.30 -5.21
N LEU A 343 33.61 -5.64 -4.82
CA LEU A 343 33.01 -5.81 -3.50
C LEU A 343 32.44 -7.21 -3.30
N ARG A 344 31.83 -7.79 -4.34
CA ARG A 344 31.34 -9.17 -4.31
C ARG A 344 32.47 -10.18 -4.20
N ASP A 345 33.56 -9.96 -4.94
CA ASP A 345 34.71 -10.83 -4.92
C ASP A 345 35.38 -10.85 -3.54
N VAL A 346 35.55 -9.67 -2.90
CA VAL A 346 36.11 -9.58 -1.55
C VAL A 346 35.20 -10.25 -0.52
N LEU A 347 33.87 -10.03 -0.58
CA LEU A 347 32.94 -10.74 0.31
C LEU A 347 33.00 -12.26 0.09
N SER A 348 33.13 -12.72 -1.16
CA SER A 348 33.27 -14.13 -1.48
C SER A 348 34.59 -14.71 -0.94
N ASP A 349 35.69 -13.98 -1.03
CA ASP A 349 36.98 -14.43 -0.50
C ASP A 349 36.91 -14.50 1.08
N ILE A 350 36.29 -13.52 1.72
CA ILE A 350 36.08 -13.57 3.19
C ILE A 350 35.19 -14.76 3.62
N LYS A 351 34.11 -15.05 2.88
CA LYS A 351 33.27 -16.24 3.12
C LYS A 351 34.08 -17.53 3.04
N ASN A 352 34.92 -17.67 2.01
CA ASN A 352 35.78 -18.82 1.85
C ASN A 352 36.75 -18.97 3.03
N ILE A 353 37.30 -17.86 3.52
CA ILE A 353 38.17 -17.88 4.70
C ILE A 353 37.41 -18.35 5.94
N LEU A 354 36.19 -17.84 6.18
CA LEU A 354 35.38 -18.25 7.34
C LEU A 354 34.98 -19.72 7.26
N MET A 355 34.65 -20.26 6.08
CA MET A 355 34.36 -21.70 5.91
C MET A 355 35.57 -22.57 6.18
N ILE A 356 36.81 -22.08 5.90
CA ILE A 356 38.06 -22.76 6.30
C ILE A 356 38.26 -22.71 7.82
N LEU A 357 37.93 -21.59 8.45
CA LEU A 357 38.10 -21.41 9.88
C LEU A 357 37.10 -22.23 10.70
N ASP A 358 35.85 -22.35 10.22
CA ASP A 358 34.82 -23.19 10.80
C ASP A 358 34.13 -24.06 9.73
N ASN A 359 34.43 -25.36 9.74
CA ASN A 359 33.87 -26.33 8.80
C ASN A 359 32.35 -26.56 8.97
N ASN A 360 31.72 -26.00 10.00
CA ASN A 360 30.27 -26.08 10.16
C ASN A 360 29.53 -25.05 9.30
N ILE A 361 30.19 -24.01 8.82
CA ILE A 361 29.61 -23.02 7.91
C ILE A 361 29.48 -23.64 6.52
N LYS A 362 28.29 -23.53 5.93
CA LYS A 362 27.96 -24.05 4.59
C LYS A 362 27.57 -22.91 3.67
N ASP A 363 27.72 -23.12 2.36
CA ASP A 363 27.26 -22.16 1.35
C ASP A 363 25.77 -21.78 1.48
N SER A 364 24.93 -22.70 1.94
CA SER A 364 23.51 -22.43 2.19
C SER A 364 23.26 -21.36 3.25
N ASP A 365 24.20 -21.17 4.18
CA ASP A 365 24.04 -20.25 5.31
C ASP A 365 24.13 -18.79 4.87
N TRP A 366 24.78 -18.52 3.76
CA TRP A 366 24.89 -17.18 3.16
C TRP A 366 23.58 -16.64 2.58
N ASN A 367 22.60 -17.51 2.30
CA ASN A 367 21.30 -17.14 1.71
C ASN A 367 20.19 -16.98 2.77
N VAL A 368 20.54 -16.78 4.04
CA VAL A 368 19.60 -16.80 5.15
C VAL A 368 18.44 -15.81 4.97
N TYR A 369 18.69 -14.59 4.54
CA TYR A 369 17.65 -13.58 4.36
C TYR A 369 16.73 -13.89 3.19
N ASP A 370 17.26 -14.39 2.07
CA ASP A 370 16.45 -14.82 0.93
C ASP A 370 15.56 -16.00 1.30
N ASN A 371 16.10 -16.95 2.08
CA ASN A 371 15.33 -18.09 2.60
C ASN A 371 14.20 -17.64 3.54
N ILE A 372 14.47 -16.71 4.44
CA ILE A 372 13.45 -16.13 5.33
C ILE A 372 12.39 -15.39 4.50
N ASN A 373 12.79 -14.54 3.55
CA ASN A 373 11.89 -13.80 2.69
C ASN A 373 10.95 -14.74 1.91
N ASN A 374 11.51 -15.76 1.27
CA ASN A 374 10.74 -16.75 0.51
C ASN A 374 9.73 -17.50 1.41
N ARG A 375 10.11 -17.81 2.64
CA ARG A 375 9.21 -18.46 3.60
C ARG A 375 8.05 -17.54 4.00
N ILE A 376 8.34 -16.27 4.31
CA ILE A 376 7.30 -15.30 4.69
C ILE A 376 6.35 -15.03 3.50
N ILE A 377 6.89 -14.86 2.29
CA ILE A 377 6.08 -14.61 1.09
C ILE A 377 5.13 -15.78 0.83
N LYS A 378 5.61 -17.02 0.91
CA LYS A 378 4.74 -18.21 0.79
C LYS A 378 3.62 -18.23 1.82
N MET A 379 3.88 -17.82 3.07
CA MET A 379 2.85 -17.72 4.10
C MET A 379 1.84 -16.59 3.85
N LEU A 380 2.24 -15.52 3.13
CA LEU A 380 1.34 -14.42 2.75
C LEU A 380 0.43 -14.79 1.56
N GLU A 381 0.77 -15.82 0.80
CA GLU A 381 0.03 -16.30 -0.37
C GLU A 381 -0.97 -17.43 -0.04
N CYS A 382 -0.86 -18.02 1.14
CA CYS A 382 -1.80 -19.00 1.66
C CYS A 382 -2.97 -18.34 2.40
#